data_2caaeec2210ba1889cf36291cc69ba27
#
_entry.id   2caaeec2210ba1889cf36291cc69ba27
#
_cell.length_a   1.000
_cell.length_b   1.000
_cell.length_c   1.000
_cell.angle_alpha   90.00
_cell.angle_beta   90.00
_cell.angle_gamma   90.00
#
_symmetry.space_group_name_H-M   'P 1'
#
loop_
_entity.id
_entity.type
_entity.pdbx_description
1 polymer ?
#
loop_
_entity_poly.entity_id
_entity_poly.type
_entity_poly.pdbx_seq_one_letter_code
_entity_poly.pdbx_strand_id
1 'polypeptide(L)'
;LEYERILEEALRDIGAEFDTETDLRAEGASRTPDVRLKVPISVCGRTIHWIDSKASFCDPQVHEESGSKQFRAYVNRFGSGMVIYWHGVVEELREVDPNVLLVDAFPERKDIVMLARFEEDGENEDF
;
A
#
# COMPACT_ATOMS: atom_id res chain seq x y z
N LEU A 1 -0.54 8.08 -13.91
CA LEU A 1 -1.94 8.16 -14.22
C LEU A 1 -2.50 6.83 -14.64
N GLU A 2 -1.89 6.21 -15.64
CA GLU A 2 -2.39 4.92 -16.10
C GLU A 2 -2.21 3.87 -15.01
N TYR A 3 -1.05 3.86 -14.35
CA TYR A 3 -0.80 2.86 -13.33
C TYR A 3 -1.64 3.10 -12.08
N GLU A 4 -1.96 4.36 -11.80
CA GLU A 4 -2.85 4.66 -10.68
C GLU A 4 -4.26 4.13 -10.96
N ARG A 5 -4.72 4.25 -12.21
CA ARG A 5 -6.01 3.72 -12.58
C ARG A 5 -6.03 2.20 -12.48
N ILE A 6 -4.95 1.55 -12.94
CA ILE A 6 -4.84 0.11 -12.85
C ILE A 6 -4.89 -0.34 -11.41
N LEU A 7 -4.17 0.37 -10.53
CA LEU A 7 -4.15 0.06 -9.11
C LEU A 7 -5.55 0.17 -8.51
N GLU A 8 -6.25 1.27 -8.81
CA GLU A 8 -7.58 1.46 -8.25
C GLU A 8 -8.56 0.41 -8.74
N GLU A 9 -8.47 0.04 -10.01
CA GLU A 9 -9.35 -0.99 -10.55
C GLU A 9 -9.06 -2.34 -9.90
N ALA A 10 -7.78 -2.65 -9.68
CA ALA A 10 -7.43 -3.91 -9.04
C ALA A 10 -7.96 -3.97 -7.62
N LEU A 11 -7.90 -2.85 -6.90
CA LEU A 11 -8.42 -2.80 -5.54
C LEU A 11 -9.93 -2.96 -5.51
N ARG A 12 -10.64 -2.34 -6.46
CA ARG A 12 -12.08 -2.52 -6.54
C ARG A 12 -12.45 -3.95 -6.86
N ASP A 13 -11.65 -4.60 -7.70
CA ASP A 13 -11.93 -5.98 -8.08
C ASP A 13 -11.84 -6.94 -6.90
N ILE A 14 -11.01 -6.66 -5.93
CA ILE A 14 -10.93 -7.53 -4.75
C ILE A 14 -11.83 -7.05 -3.63
N GLY A 15 -12.59 -5.96 -3.85
CA GLY A 15 -13.52 -5.48 -2.84
C GLY A 15 -12.89 -4.66 -1.74
N ALA A 16 -11.72 -4.10 -1.95
CA ALA A 16 -11.05 -3.30 -0.94
C ALA A 16 -11.72 -1.94 -0.80
N GLU A 17 -11.74 -1.40 0.42
CA GLU A 17 -12.25 -0.06 0.68
C GLU A 17 -11.06 0.85 0.86
N PHE A 18 -11.03 1.94 0.11
CA PHE A 18 -9.84 2.79 0.14
C PHE A 18 -10.17 4.25 -0.19
N ASP A 19 -9.25 5.13 0.23
CA ASP A 19 -9.27 6.53 -0.13
C ASP A 19 -8.14 6.76 -1.12
N THR A 20 -8.36 7.64 -2.08
CA THR A 20 -7.31 8.01 -3.04
C THR A 20 -6.56 9.23 -2.52
N GLU A 21 -5.50 9.61 -3.23
CA GLU A 21 -4.75 10.80 -2.87
C GLU A 21 -5.65 12.03 -2.85
N THR A 22 -6.57 12.12 -3.79
CA THR A 22 -7.50 13.25 -3.84
C THR A 22 -8.38 13.28 -2.59
N ASP A 23 -8.88 12.13 -2.17
CA ASP A 23 -9.71 12.07 -0.96
C ASP A 23 -8.92 12.51 0.26
N LEU A 24 -7.67 12.07 0.37
CA LEU A 24 -6.85 12.39 1.53
C LEU A 24 -6.49 13.87 1.56
N ARG A 25 -6.22 14.47 0.42
CA ARG A 25 -5.91 15.89 0.36
C ARG A 25 -7.13 16.72 0.72
N ALA A 26 -8.31 16.26 0.37
CA ALA A 26 -9.54 16.96 0.74
C ALA A 26 -9.71 16.98 2.25
N GLU A 27 -9.11 16.01 2.97
CA GLU A 27 -9.17 16.00 4.41
C GLU A 27 -8.05 16.82 5.03
N GLY A 28 -7.22 17.48 4.21
CA GLY A 28 -6.17 18.34 4.75
C GLY A 28 -4.82 17.68 4.87
N ALA A 29 -4.67 16.44 4.41
CA ALA A 29 -3.39 15.76 4.52
C ALA A 29 -2.38 16.35 3.54
N SER A 30 -1.13 16.52 3.96
CA SER A 30 -0.13 17.15 3.13
C SER A 30 0.82 16.16 2.46
N ARG A 31 1.10 15.03 3.06
CA ARG A 31 1.93 13.99 2.46
C ARG A 31 1.11 12.73 2.43
N THR A 32 0.75 12.27 1.23
CA THR A 32 -0.21 11.18 1.10
C THR A 32 0.28 10.17 0.09
N PRO A 33 0.07 8.87 0.36
CA PRO A 33 0.29 7.85 -0.66
C PRO A 33 -0.84 7.92 -1.68
N ASP A 34 -0.68 7.19 -2.77
CA ASP A 34 -1.72 7.18 -3.79
C ASP A 34 -3.02 6.58 -3.25
N VAL A 35 -2.91 5.61 -2.36
CA VAL A 35 -4.07 4.93 -1.80
C VAL A 35 -3.86 4.66 -0.33
N ARG A 36 -4.89 4.94 0.48
CA ARG A 36 -4.90 4.51 1.87
C ARG A 36 -6.06 3.52 2.04
N LEU A 37 -5.78 2.34 2.56
CA LEU A 37 -6.82 1.33 2.73
C LEU A 37 -7.58 1.63 4.02
N LYS A 38 -8.90 1.70 3.92
CA LYS A 38 -9.73 1.93 5.11
C LYS A 38 -9.75 0.69 5.98
N VAL A 39 -9.69 -0.48 5.35
CA VAL A 39 -9.52 -1.73 6.05
C VAL A 39 -8.25 -2.33 5.48
N PRO A 40 -7.24 -2.60 6.30
CA PRO A 40 -5.97 -3.11 5.76
C PRO A 40 -6.13 -4.50 5.15
N ILE A 41 -5.21 -4.85 4.27
CA ILE A 41 -5.16 -6.18 3.70
C ILE A 41 -3.82 -6.79 4.07
N SER A 42 -3.72 -8.11 3.93
CA SER A 42 -2.44 -8.79 4.13
C SER A 42 -1.95 -9.24 2.77
N VAL A 43 -0.70 -8.96 2.45
CA VAL A 43 -0.09 -9.40 1.20
C VAL A 43 1.14 -10.20 1.57
N CYS A 44 1.15 -11.48 1.20
CA CYS A 44 2.25 -12.38 1.52
C CYS A 44 2.56 -12.35 3.02
N GLY A 45 1.53 -12.27 3.83
CA GLY A 45 1.70 -12.28 5.28
C GLY A 45 2.04 -10.94 5.90
N ARG A 46 2.11 -9.87 5.13
CA ARG A 46 2.44 -8.55 5.65
C ARG A 46 1.21 -7.65 5.60
N THR A 47 0.96 -6.91 6.68
CA THR A 47 -0.20 -6.03 6.75
C THR A 47 0.07 -4.76 5.96
N ILE A 48 -0.86 -4.40 5.09
CA ILE A 48 -0.72 -3.25 4.21
C ILE A 48 -1.81 -2.23 4.52
N HIS A 49 -1.41 -1.03 4.90
CA HIS A 49 -2.34 0.06 5.22
C HIS A 49 -2.39 1.10 4.10
N TRP A 50 -1.37 1.16 3.26
CA TRP A 50 -1.32 2.12 2.16
C TRP A 50 -0.55 1.53 1.00
N ILE A 51 -0.78 2.06 -0.19
CA ILE A 51 -0.07 1.61 -1.40
C ILE A 51 0.33 2.83 -2.19
N ASP A 52 1.56 2.85 -2.65
CA ASP A 52 2.05 3.90 -3.52
C ASP A 52 2.44 3.27 -4.86
N SER A 53 2.24 4.02 -5.94
CA SER A 53 2.45 3.51 -7.30
C SER A 53 3.55 4.35 -7.96
N LYS A 54 4.58 3.69 -8.46
CA LYS A 54 5.71 4.37 -9.11
C LYS A 54 5.92 3.80 -10.51
N ALA A 55 5.82 4.67 -11.51
CA ALA A 55 6.04 4.26 -12.90
C ALA A 55 7.53 4.31 -13.19
N SER A 56 8.30 3.50 -12.47
CA SER A 56 9.75 3.50 -12.60
C SER A 56 10.32 2.17 -12.15
N PHE A 57 11.61 2.00 -12.34
CA PHE A 57 12.34 0.84 -11.85
C PHE A 57 12.99 1.24 -10.52
N CYS A 58 12.99 0.33 -9.56
CA CYS A 58 13.59 0.60 -8.25
C CYS A 58 14.89 -0.16 -8.10
N ASP A 59 16.01 0.56 -8.06
CA ASP A 59 17.30 0.01 -7.68
C ASP A 59 17.68 0.68 -6.35
N PRO A 60 18.80 0.25 -5.73
CA PRO A 60 19.16 0.80 -4.42
C PRO A 60 19.29 2.32 -4.39
N GLN A 61 19.84 2.91 -5.45
CA GLN A 61 20.05 4.34 -5.47
C GLN A 61 18.73 5.09 -5.56
N VAL A 62 17.83 4.63 -6.42
CA VAL A 62 16.52 5.26 -6.59
C VAL A 62 15.74 5.17 -5.28
N HIS A 63 15.79 4.01 -4.63
CA HIS A 63 15.07 3.84 -3.36
C HIS A 63 15.60 4.79 -2.30
N GLU A 64 16.94 4.92 -2.22
CA GLU A 64 17.53 5.78 -1.22
C GLU A 64 17.21 7.24 -1.47
N GLU A 65 17.33 7.69 -2.72
CA GLU A 65 17.21 9.11 -3.01
C GLU A 65 15.79 9.62 -3.04
N SER A 66 14.85 8.84 -3.57
CA SER A 66 13.51 9.37 -3.76
C SER A 66 12.45 8.65 -2.97
N GLY A 67 12.76 7.52 -2.38
CA GLY A 67 11.75 6.70 -1.74
C GLY A 67 11.80 6.67 -0.24
N SER A 68 12.98 6.47 0.34
CA SER A 68 13.04 6.12 1.74
C SER A 68 12.43 7.19 2.65
N LYS A 69 12.68 8.46 2.37
CA LYS A 69 12.17 9.53 3.22
C LYS A 69 10.66 9.66 3.08
N GLN A 70 10.17 9.56 1.84
CA GLN A 70 8.74 9.64 1.57
C GLN A 70 8.00 8.49 2.24
N PHE A 71 8.51 7.27 2.07
CA PHE A 71 7.84 6.10 2.60
C PHE A 71 7.91 6.07 4.13
N ARG A 72 8.99 6.58 4.72
CA ARG A 72 9.07 6.66 6.17
C ARG A 72 7.97 7.56 6.73
N ALA A 73 7.67 8.67 6.02
CA ALA A 73 6.59 9.54 6.44
C ALA A 73 5.25 8.81 6.39
N TYR A 74 5.03 7.98 5.38
CA TYR A 74 3.79 7.22 5.27
C TYR A 74 3.70 6.18 6.38
N VAL A 75 4.81 5.50 6.66
CA VAL A 75 4.82 4.50 7.72
C VAL A 75 4.52 5.14 9.08
N ASN A 76 5.11 6.30 9.33
CA ASN A 76 4.88 6.98 10.60
C ASN A 76 3.43 7.40 10.76
N ARG A 77 2.76 7.69 9.66
CA ARG A 77 1.40 8.19 9.74
C ARG A 77 0.35 7.10 9.62
N PHE A 78 0.57 6.12 8.75
CA PHE A 78 -0.45 5.14 8.43
C PHE A 78 -0.08 3.71 8.80
N GLY A 79 1.19 3.41 9.06
CA GLY A 79 1.62 2.06 9.35
C GLY A 79 2.33 1.43 8.16
N SER A 80 2.46 0.11 8.17
CA SER A 80 3.18 -0.59 7.11
C SER A 80 2.42 -0.52 5.78
N GLY A 81 3.14 -0.52 4.69
CA GLY A 81 2.54 -0.37 3.38
C GLY A 81 3.30 -1.08 2.28
N MET A 82 2.89 -0.80 1.05
CA MET A 82 3.45 -1.45 -0.12
C MET A 82 3.67 -0.41 -1.22
N VAL A 83 4.76 -0.56 -1.95
CA VAL A 83 5.04 0.30 -3.10
C VAL A 83 5.17 -0.60 -4.32
N ILE A 84 4.46 -0.24 -5.39
CA ILE A 84 4.53 -0.97 -6.64
C ILE A 84 5.38 -0.16 -7.60
N TYR A 85 6.55 -0.69 -7.94
CA TYR A 85 7.41 -0.12 -8.96
C TYR A 85 7.14 -0.88 -10.25
N TRP A 86 6.29 -0.33 -11.08
CA TRP A 86 5.76 -1.06 -12.24
C TRP A 86 6.83 -1.46 -13.25
N HIS A 87 7.98 -0.81 -13.26
CA HIS A 87 9.04 -1.15 -14.20
C HIS A 87 10.08 -2.11 -13.60
N GLY A 88 9.86 -2.56 -12.38
CA GLY A 88 10.70 -3.58 -11.77
C GLY A 88 11.36 -3.16 -10.47
N VAL A 89 11.71 -4.13 -9.64
CA VAL A 89 12.40 -3.92 -8.38
C VAL A 89 13.53 -4.92 -8.29
N VAL A 90 14.71 -4.47 -7.88
CA VAL A 90 15.80 -5.38 -7.61
C VAL A 90 15.39 -6.33 -6.49
N GLU A 91 15.57 -7.61 -6.71
CA GLU A 91 15.06 -8.63 -5.80
C GLU A 91 15.50 -8.40 -4.36
N GLU A 92 16.75 -7.98 -4.18
CA GLU A 92 17.29 -7.81 -2.84
C GLU A 92 16.59 -6.73 -2.04
N LEU A 93 15.88 -5.83 -2.69
CA LEU A 93 15.19 -4.75 -1.98
C LEU A 93 13.77 -5.08 -1.57
N ARG A 94 13.19 -6.16 -2.08
CA ARG A 94 11.75 -6.40 -1.91
C ARG A 94 11.31 -6.44 -0.47
N GLU A 95 12.09 -7.04 0.40
CA GLU A 95 11.69 -7.17 1.79
C GLU A 95 12.75 -6.66 2.76
N VAL A 96 13.61 -5.75 2.31
CA VAL A 96 14.66 -5.25 3.17
C VAL A 96 14.10 -4.37 4.29
N ASP A 97 12.99 -3.70 4.05
CA ASP A 97 12.36 -2.86 5.06
C ASP A 97 11.15 -3.62 5.61
N PRO A 98 11.10 -3.90 6.90
CA PRO A 98 9.98 -4.67 7.44
C PRO A 98 8.65 -3.93 7.35
N ASN A 99 8.67 -2.62 7.14
CA ASN A 99 7.45 -1.84 7.10
C ASN A 99 7.01 -1.46 5.70
N VAL A 100 7.81 -1.73 4.68
CA VAL A 100 7.47 -1.35 3.31
C VAL A 100 7.81 -2.49 2.36
N LEU A 101 6.80 -3.12 1.80
CA LEU A 101 6.98 -4.20 0.84
C LEU A 101 7.11 -3.60 -0.56
N LEU A 102 8.16 -3.94 -1.28
CA LEU A 102 8.36 -3.45 -2.64
C LEU A 102 8.06 -4.56 -3.64
N VAL A 103 7.17 -4.26 -4.58
CA VAL A 103 6.77 -5.24 -5.60
C VAL A 103 6.77 -4.58 -6.97
N ASP A 104 6.63 -5.37 -8.03
CA ASP A 104 6.63 -4.81 -9.37
C ASP A 104 5.30 -5.02 -10.10
N ALA A 105 4.29 -5.50 -9.40
CA ALA A 105 2.94 -5.65 -9.96
C ALA A 105 1.97 -5.75 -8.81
N PHE A 106 0.69 -5.55 -9.09
CA PHE A 106 -0.32 -5.76 -8.08
C PHE A 106 -0.31 -7.25 -7.70
N PRO A 107 -0.34 -7.60 -6.42
CA PRO A 107 -0.21 -9.00 -5.99
C PRO A 107 -1.31 -9.89 -6.56
N GLU A 108 -1.02 -11.17 -6.73
CA GLU A 108 -2.01 -12.11 -7.16
C GLU A 108 -3.05 -12.32 -6.06
N ARG A 109 -4.27 -12.62 -6.46
CA ARG A 109 -5.35 -12.76 -5.47
C ARG A 109 -5.03 -13.80 -4.41
N LYS A 110 -4.31 -14.83 -4.78
CA LYS A 110 -3.98 -15.91 -3.85
C LYS A 110 -3.07 -15.45 -2.73
N ASP A 111 -2.35 -14.34 -2.94
CA ASP A 111 -1.42 -13.83 -1.94
C ASP A 111 -2.04 -12.74 -1.06
N ILE A 112 -3.32 -12.44 -1.27
CA ILE A 112 -3.99 -11.37 -0.55
C ILE A 112 -5.03 -11.96 0.39
N VAL A 113 -5.01 -11.50 1.64
CA VAL A 113 -6.03 -11.87 2.60
C VAL A 113 -6.74 -10.59 3.02
N MET A 114 -8.08 -10.59 2.89
CA MET A 114 -8.86 -9.44 3.31
C MET A 114 -9.02 -9.51 4.82
N LEU A 115 -8.83 -8.39 5.51
CA LEU A 115 -8.93 -8.36 6.95
C LEU A 115 -10.26 -7.75 7.35
N ALA A 116 -10.84 -8.22 8.46
CA ALA A 116 -12.14 -7.74 8.89
C ALA A 116 -11.98 -6.49 9.74
N ARG A 117 -13.02 -5.65 9.77
CA ARG A 117 -13.01 -4.51 10.64
C ARG A 117 -13.14 -4.96 12.06
N PHE A 118 -12.32 -4.41 12.92
CA PHE A 118 -12.31 -4.84 14.30
C PHE A 118 -13.61 -4.48 15.03
N GLU A 119 -14.20 -3.34 14.72
CA GLU A 119 -15.40 -2.99 15.41
C GLU A 119 -16.56 -3.92 15.07
N GLU A 120 -16.54 -4.53 13.90
CA GLU A 120 -17.58 -5.49 13.60
C GLU A 120 -17.37 -6.74 14.40
N ASP A 121 -16.11 -7.12 14.59
CA ASP A 121 -15.87 -8.25 15.44
C ASP A 121 -16.20 -7.92 16.84
N GLY A 122 -15.94 -6.71 17.27
CA GLY A 122 -16.23 -6.32 18.62
C GLY A 122 -17.66 -6.41 18.94
N GLU A 123 -18.52 -6.23 17.97
CA GLU A 123 -19.90 -6.32 18.31
C GLU A 123 -20.31 -7.70 18.55
N ASN A 124 -19.61 -8.62 18.03
CA ASN A 124 -20.04 -9.95 18.23
C ASN A 124 -19.67 -10.49 19.52
N GLU A 125 -18.97 -9.77 20.32
CA GLU A 125 -18.69 -10.32 21.53
C GLU A 125 -19.62 -10.08 22.45
N ASP A 126 -20.70 -9.94 22.11
CA ASP A 126 -21.69 -9.97 23.05
C ASP A 126 -21.51 -11.12 23.85
N PHE A 127 -20.49 -11.65 23.88
CA PHE A 127 -20.29 -12.70 24.78
C PHE A 127 -19.62 -12.14 26.02
#